data_a286eb147411e21f3cd00ebdbf236368
#
_entry.id   a286eb147411e21f3cd00ebdbf236368
#
_cell.length_a   1.000
_cell.length_b   1.000
_cell.length_c   1.000
_cell.angle_alpha   90.00
_cell.angle_beta   90.00
_cell.angle_gamma   90.00
#
_symmetry.space_group_name_H-M   'P 1'
#
loop_
_entity.id
_entity.type
_entity.pdbx_description
1 polymer ?
#
loop_
_entity_poly.entity_id
_entity_poly.type
_entity_poly.pdbx_seq_one_letter_code
_entity_poly.pdbx_strand_id
1 'polypeptide(L)'
;MALTKEQIAQRIAKEVKDGYYVNLGIGIPTLVANFVRDDIDVEFQSENGVLGMGPFPFEGEEDPDLINAGKQTITTLPGASFFDSAMSFSMIRGQHVDLTILGAMEVAENGDIANWKIPGKMVKGMGGAMDLVASAENIIVAMMHTNRAGESKLLKKCSLPLTGVNCVKKVVTDLAVLEITPNGFKLIEKAPGVTIEQIKNATEGTLIVEGDIPDMNL
;
A
#
# COMPACT_ATOMS: atom_id res chain seq x y z
N MET A 1 4.57 -8.91 -19.40
CA MET A 1 5.69 -8.01 -18.94
C MET A 1 5.37 -7.59 -17.52
N ALA A 2 6.36 -7.42 -16.63
CA ALA A 2 6.12 -6.89 -15.28
C ALA A 2 5.48 -5.47 -15.37
N LEU A 3 4.57 -5.13 -14.44
CA LEU A 3 3.89 -3.84 -14.42
C LEU A 3 4.82 -2.71 -13.99
N THR A 4 4.52 -1.51 -14.43
CA THR A 4 5.13 -0.28 -13.88
C THR A 4 4.52 0.06 -12.52
N LYS A 5 5.13 1.01 -11.80
CA LYS A 5 4.60 1.47 -10.50
C LYS A 5 3.22 2.13 -10.64
N GLU A 6 3.03 2.86 -11.72
CA GLU A 6 1.75 3.49 -12.07
C GLU A 6 0.68 2.44 -12.33
N GLN A 7 1.00 1.36 -13.04
CA GLN A 7 0.07 0.27 -13.30
C GLN A 7 -0.28 -0.52 -12.02
N ILE A 8 0.67 -0.71 -11.09
CA ILE A 8 0.39 -1.26 -9.76
C ILE A 8 -0.61 -0.36 -9.02
N ALA A 9 -0.35 0.95 -9.00
CA ALA A 9 -1.23 1.93 -8.36
C ALA A 9 -2.62 1.96 -9.01
N GLN A 10 -2.70 1.93 -10.33
CA GLN A 10 -3.96 1.86 -11.09
C GLN A 10 -4.77 0.62 -10.73
N ARG A 11 -4.10 -0.56 -10.61
CA ARG A 11 -4.80 -1.77 -10.15
C ARG A 11 -5.31 -1.65 -8.74
N ILE A 12 -4.52 -1.06 -7.82
CA ILE A 12 -4.91 -0.87 -6.41
C ILE A 12 -6.07 0.11 -6.29
N ALA A 13 -6.13 1.15 -7.12
CA ALA A 13 -7.22 2.14 -7.11
C ALA A 13 -8.61 1.50 -7.26
N LYS A 14 -8.71 0.32 -7.88
CA LYS A 14 -9.95 -0.45 -7.99
C LYS A 14 -10.44 -1.07 -6.68
N GLU A 15 -9.61 -1.12 -5.66
CA GLU A 15 -9.99 -1.57 -4.31
C GLU A 15 -10.61 -0.44 -3.47
N VAL A 16 -10.48 0.81 -3.92
CA VAL A 16 -11.07 1.98 -3.26
C VAL A 16 -12.55 2.03 -3.56
N LYS A 17 -13.37 2.20 -2.53
CA LYS A 17 -14.83 2.24 -2.63
C LYS A 17 -15.37 3.62 -2.27
N ASP A 18 -16.58 3.88 -2.73
CA ASP A 18 -17.33 5.08 -2.39
C ASP A 18 -17.49 5.23 -0.86
N GLY A 19 -17.27 6.43 -0.36
CA GLY A 19 -17.34 6.77 1.05
C GLY A 19 -16.12 6.35 1.89
N TYR A 20 -15.03 5.82 1.29
CA TYR A 20 -13.85 5.39 2.03
C TYR A 20 -12.98 6.53 2.51
N TYR A 21 -12.50 6.39 3.74
CA TYR A 21 -11.35 7.12 4.27
C TYR A 21 -10.09 6.31 4.03
N VAL A 22 -9.15 6.87 3.24
CA VAL A 22 -7.99 6.13 2.74
C VAL A 22 -6.69 6.79 3.21
N ASN A 23 -5.80 6.00 3.81
CA ASN A 23 -4.44 6.45 4.12
C ASN A 23 -3.45 5.85 3.12
N LEU A 24 -2.59 6.70 2.54
CA LEU A 24 -1.60 6.34 1.55
C LEU A 24 -0.19 6.46 2.11
N GLY A 25 0.52 5.34 2.18
CA GLY A 25 1.95 5.31 2.48
C GLY A 25 2.80 5.94 1.37
N ILE A 26 4.08 6.14 1.66
CA ILE A 26 5.05 6.79 0.75
C ILE A 26 5.43 5.85 -0.41
N GLY A 27 5.60 6.41 -1.60
CA GLY A 27 6.10 5.72 -2.79
C GLY A 27 4.99 5.25 -3.73
N ILE A 28 4.91 3.96 -4.09
CA ILE A 28 3.83 3.45 -4.96
C ILE A 28 2.44 3.80 -4.42
N PRO A 29 2.16 3.67 -3.10
CA PRO A 29 0.86 4.01 -2.56
C PRO A 29 0.38 5.43 -2.87
N THR A 30 1.26 6.44 -2.85
CA THR A 30 0.85 7.82 -3.14
C THR A 30 0.33 8.01 -4.57
N LEU A 31 0.73 7.16 -5.50
CA LEU A 31 0.26 7.22 -6.88
C LEU A 31 -1.20 6.78 -7.04
N VAL A 32 -1.74 6.03 -6.08
CA VAL A 32 -3.10 5.47 -6.14
C VAL A 32 -4.15 6.56 -6.27
N ALA A 33 -3.97 7.70 -5.59
CA ALA A 33 -4.88 8.84 -5.65
C ALA A 33 -5.12 9.34 -7.08
N ASN A 34 -4.13 9.20 -7.98
CA ASN A 34 -4.25 9.65 -9.37
C ASN A 34 -5.15 8.76 -10.24
N PHE A 35 -5.54 7.60 -9.76
CA PHE A 35 -6.27 6.58 -10.52
C PHE A 35 -7.62 6.21 -9.89
N VAL A 36 -7.98 6.83 -8.78
CA VAL A 36 -9.31 6.65 -8.18
C VAL A 36 -10.35 7.27 -9.12
N ARG A 37 -11.47 6.59 -9.28
CA ARG A 37 -12.55 7.02 -10.18
C ARG A 37 -13.19 8.32 -9.69
N ASP A 38 -13.55 9.20 -10.62
CA ASP A 38 -14.17 10.49 -10.33
C ASP A 38 -15.66 10.37 -9.90
N ASP A 39 -16.26 9.18 -10.05
CA ASP A 39 -17.67 8.92 -9.74
C ASP A 39 -17.91 8.39 -8.32
N ILE A 40 -16.89 8.39 -7.48
CA ILE A 40 -16.96 8.00 -6.06
C ILE A 40 -16.39 9.08 -5.16
N ASP A 41 -16.99 9.24 -3.98
CA ASP A 41 -16.49 10.13 -2.93
C ASP A 41 -15.45 9.38 -2.08
N VAL A 42 -14.23 9.90 -2.03
CA VAL A 42 -13.13 9.32 -1.24
C VAL A 42 -12.37 10.42 -0.52
N GLU A 43 -12.18 10.23 0.78
CA GLU A 43 -11.41 11.15 1.60
C GLU A 43 -10.00 10.60 1.85
N PHE A 44 -8.99 11.29 1.34
CA PHE A 44 -7.60 10.95 1.62
C PHE A 44 -7.13 11.62 2.90
N GLN A 45 -6.70 10.79 3.85
CA GLN A 45 -6.11 11.21 5.12
C GLN A 45 -4.58 11.13 5.05
N SER A 46 -3.91 12.19 5.47
CA SER A 46 -2.47 12.16 5.73
C SER A 46 -2.21 12.27 7.23
N GLU A 47 -1.43 11.35 7.78
CA GLU A 47 -1.22 11.20 9.23
C GLU A 47 -0.58 12.42 9.90
N ASN A 48 0.08 13.29 9.13
CA ASN A 48 0.64 14.54 9.65
C ASN A 48 -0.41 15.63 9.94
N GLY A 49 -1.69 15.42 9.59
CA GLY A 49 -2.78 16.24 10.08
C GLY A 49 -3.69 16.87 9.03
N VAL A 50 -3.96 16.18 7.92
CA VAL A 50 -4.92 16.65 6.92
C VAL A 50 -5.89 15.53 6.53
N LEU A 51 -7.17 15.87 6.41
CA LEU A 51 -8.23 15.08 5.79
C LEU A 51 -8.80 15.90 4.63
N GLY A 52 -9.05 15.26 3.49
CA GLY A 52 -9.41 15.95 2.26
C GLY A 52 -8.18 16.43 1.48
N MET A 53 -7.14 15.58 1.43
CA MET A 53 -5.95 15.84 0.63
C MET A 53 -6.31 15.84 -0.85
N GLY A 54 -5.96 16.92 -1.54
CA GLY A 54 -6.16 17.11 -2.98
C GLY A 54 -4.95 16.67 -3.81
N PRO A 55 -4.99 16.92 -5.12
CA PRO A 55 -3.90 16.63 -6.04
C PRO A 55 -2.63 17.45 -5.72
N PHE A 56 -1.53 17.12 -6.39
CA PHE A 56 -0.31 17.93 -6.32
C PHE A 56 -0.56 19.32 -6.95
N PRO A 57 0.00 20.41 -6.36
CA PRO A 57 -0.11 21.74 -6.93
C PRO A 57 0.61 21.84 -8.28
N PHE A 58 0.22 22.80 -9.10
CA PHE A 58 0.99 23.17 -10.29
C PHE A 58 2.28 23.91 -9.87
N GLU A 59 3.28 23.87 -10.75
CA GLU A 59 4.54 24.58 -10.52
C GLU A 59 4.31 26.08 -10.27
N GLY A 60 4.80 26.58 -9.14
CA GLY A 60 4.64 27.96 -8.69
C GLY A 60 3.38 28.22 -7.84
N GLU A 61 2.55 27.21 -7.60
CA GLU A 61 1.36 27.29 -6.73
C GLU A 61 1.55 26.50 -5.42
N GLU A 62 2.78 26.05 -5.15
CA GLU A 62 3.09 25.24 -3.97
C GLU A 62 2.97 26.08 -2.69
N ASP A 63 2.22 25.57 -1.73
CA ASP A 63 2.24 26.07 -0.35
C ASP A 63 3.20 25.21 0.48
N PRO A 64 4.31 25.78 1.00
CA PRO A 64 5.30 25.02 1.78
C PRO A 64 4.77 24.48 3.10
N ASP A 65 3.67 25.01 3.61
CA ASP A 65 3.02 24.56 4.84
C ASP A 65 2.01 23.42 4.58
N LEU A 66 1.61 23.18 3.32
CA LEU A 66 0.72 22.09 2.91
C LEU A 66 1.52 20.92 2.37
N ILE A 67 1.89 19.99 3.24
CA ILE A 67 2.65 18.79 2.87
C ILE A 67 1.96 17.51 3.33
N ASN A 68 2.12 16.45 2.56
CA ASN A 68 1.72 15.10 3.00
C ASN A 68 2.77 14.47 3.93
N ALA A 69 2.48 13.28 4.46
CA ALA A 69 3.41 12.52 5.29
C ALA A 69 4.73 12.16 4.56
N GLY A 70 4.72 12.14 3.23
CA GLY A 70 5.90 11.97 2.38
C GLY A 70 6.73 13.23 2.16
N LYS A 71 6.32 14.37 2.78
CA LYS A 71 6.93 15.70 2.64
C LYS A 71 6.84 16.27 1.21
N GLN A 72 5.85 15.86 0.46
CA GLN A 72 5.51 16.44 -0.83
C GLN A 72 4.44 17.50 -0.62
N THR A 73 4.55 18.64 -1.31
CA THR A 73 3.50 19.66 -1.32
C THR A 73 2.22 19.11 -1.93
N ILE A 74 1.10 19.45 -1.33
CA ILE A 74 -0.25 19.02 -1.75
C ILE A 74 -1.16 20.23 -1.85
N THR A 75 -2.31 20.03 -2.48
CA THR A 75 -3.47 20.90 -2.34
C THR A 75 -4.48 20.26 -1.39
N THR A 76 -5.54 20.98 -1.07
CA THR A 76 -6.67 20.47 -0.29
C THR A 76 -7.97 20.64 -1.05
N LEU A 77 -8.88 19.71 -0.84
CA LEU A 77 -10.22 19.78 -1.40
C LEU A 77 -11.09 20.76 -0.59
N PRO A 78 -12.14 21.36 -1.19
CA PRO A 78 -13.12 22.13 -0.44
C PRO A 78 -13.74 21.32 0.68
N GLY A 79 -13.69 21.82 1.92
CA GLY A 79 -14.16 21.10 3.11
C GLY A 79 -13.06 20.34 3.86
N ALA A 80 -11.82 20.37 3.38
CA ALA A 80 -10.70 19.74 4.05
C ALA A 80 -10.54 20.22 5.49
N SER A 81 -10.08 19.32 6.36
CA SER A 81 -9.88 19.61 7.78
C SER A 81 -8.42 19.42 8.18
N PHE A 82 -7.92 20.31 9.06
CA PHE A 82 -6.58 20.25 9.61
C PHE A 82 -6.66 19.95 11.11
N PHE A 83 -5.76 19.11 11.59
CA PHE A 83 -5.74 18.70 12.98
C PHE A 83 -4.32 18.32 13.42
N ASP A 84 -4.11 18.28 14.71
CA ASP A 84 -2.83 17.89 15.29
C ASP A 84 -2.60 16.36 15.21
N SER A 85 -1.40 15.93 15.54
CA SER A 85 -1.03 14.52 15.52
C SER A 85 -1.86 13.66 16.49
N ALA A 86 -2.29 14.21 17.62
CA ALA A 86 -3.10 13.47 18.59
C ALA A 86 -4.46 13.11 17.99
N MET A 87 -5.12 14.05 17.31
CA MET A 87 -6.37 13.82 16.61
C MET A 87 -6.18 12.85 15.44
N SER A 88 -5.13 13.05 14.62
CA SER A 88 -4.83 12.17 13.49
C SER A 88 -4.67 10.71 13.91
N PHE A 89 -3.84 10.44 14.92
CA PHE A 89 -3.63 9.09 15.43
C PHE A 89 -4.85 8.55 16.21
N SER A 90 -5.69 9.41 16.76
CA SER A 90 -6.97 8.99 17.33
C SER A 90 -7.92 8.45 16.26
N MET A 91 -7.99 9.09 15.08
CA MET A 91 -8.75 8.58 13.94
C MET A 91 -8.24 7.21 13.48
N ILE A 92 -6.92 7.06 13.35
CA ILE A 92 -6.29 5.80 12.93
C ILE A 92 -6.59 4.71 13.95
N ARG A 93 -6.29 4.93 15.24
CA ARG A 93 -6.50 3.96 16.32
C ARG A 93 -7.97 3.68 16.60
N GLY A 94 -8.83 4.65 16.33
CA GLY A 94 -10.29 4.54 16.42
C GLY A 94 -10.94 3.76 15.27
N GLN A 95 -10.13 3.23 14.33
CA GLN A 95 -10.62 2.48 13.16
C GLN A 95 -11.50 3.31 12.22
N HIS A 96 -11.20 4.61 12.10
CA HIS A 96 -11.91 5.51 11.17
C HIS A 96 -11.23 5.59 9.80
N VAL A 97 -10.25 4.75 9.52
CA VAL A 97 -9.60 4.60 8.21
C VAL A 97 -10.01 3.23 7.64
N ASP A 98 -10.75 3.26 6.54
CA ASP A 98 -11.31 2.05 5.92
C ASP A 98 -10.26 1.25 5.16
N LEU A 99 -9.30 1.94 4.56
CA LEU A 99 -8.24 1.33 3.75
C LEU A 99 -6.90 2.02 3.98
N THR A 100 -5.90 1.21 4.27
CA THR A 100 -4.49 1.66 4.33
C THR A 100 -3.70 0.96 3.24
N ILE A 101 -2.97 1.74 2.43
CA ILE A 101 -2.10 1.22 1.38
C ILE A 101 -0.66 1.54 1.75
N LEU A 102 0.17 0.53 1.93
CA LEU A 102 1.55 0.66 2.39
C LEU A 102 2.55 0.08 1.39
N GLY A 103 3.74 0.66 1.35
CA GLY A 103 4.90 0.00 0.76
C GLY A 103 5.53 -1.00 1.73
N ALA A 104 6.17 -2.06 1.21
CA ALA A 104 6.89 -3.01 2.03
C ALA A 104 8.26 -3.39 1.46
N MET A 105 9.16 -3.77 2.37
CA MET A 105 10.42 -4.43 2.05
C MET A 105 10.22 -5.94 1.96
N GLU A 106 9.44 -6.52 2.90
CA GLU A 106 9.06 -7.92 2.96
C GLU A 106 7.62 -8.05 3.46
N VAL A 107 6.94 -9.09 2.96
CA VAL A 107 5.64 -9.56 3.47
C VAL A 107 5.73 -11.07 3.62
N ALA A 108 5.30 -11.59 4.78
CA ALA A 108 5.22 -13.02 5.01
C ALA A 108 3.85 -13.61 4.66
N GLU A 109 3.81 -14.90 4.39
CA GLU A 109 2.59 -15.62 3.99
C GLU A 109 1.47 -15.60 5.04
N ASN A 110 1.79 -15.30 6.30
CA ASN A 110 0.83 -15.11 7.38
C ASN A 110 0.33 -13.66 7.52
N GLY A 111 0.77 -12.74 6.66
CA GLY A 111 0.40 -11.33 6.70
C GLY A 111 1.24 -10.42 7.58
N ASP A 112 2.41 -10.89 8.04
CA ASP A 112 3.40 -10.02 8.69
C ASP A 112 4.01 -9.07 7.65
N ILE A 113 4.34 -7.85 8.08
CA ILE A 113 4.94 -6.82 7.22
C ILE A 113 6.20 -6.23 7.85
N ALA A 114 7.22 -5.99 7.03
CA ALA A 114 8.43 -5.28 7.39
C ALA A 114 8.71 -4.16 6.38
N ASN A 115 8.75 -2.90 6.85
CA ASN A 115 8.92 -1.75 5.95
C ASN A 115 9.75 -0.58 6.50
N TRP A 116 10.34 -0.70 7.69
CA TRP A 116 10.93 0.45 8.37
C TRP A 116 12.45 0.37 8.57
N LYS A 117 13.03 -0.83 8.62
CA LYS A 117 14.46 -1.00 8.95
C LYS A 117 15.10 -2.16 8.19
N ILE A 118 16.29 -1.92 7.65
CA ILE A 118 17.22 -2.94 7.18
C ILE A 118 18.45 -2.88 8.11
N PRO A 119 18.66 -3.87 8.99
CA PRO A 119 19.79 -3.86 9.94
C PRO A 119 21.14 -3.64 9.25
N GLY A 120 21.93 -2.73 9.81
CA GLY A 120 23.25 -2.38 9.27
C GLY A 120 23.29 -1.55 7.98
N LYS A 121 22.12 -1.29 7.35
CA LYS A 121 22.04 -0.54 6.07
C LYS A 121 21.17 0.71 6.15
N MET A 122 19.97 0.58 6.66
CA MET A 122 18.98 1.66 6.59
C MET A 122 17.96 1.60 7.72
N VAL A 123 17.65 2.78 8.27
CA VAL A 123 16.50 2.98 9.16
C VAL A 123 15.69 4.13 8.60
N LYS A 124 14.52 3.83 8.03
CA LYS A 124 13.57 4.88 7.56
C LYS A 124 12.76 5.47 8.70
N GLY A 125 12.72 4.78 9.84
CA GLY A 125 11.79 5.08 10.91
C GLY A 125 10.42 4.43 10.69
N MET A 126 9.68 4.28 11.79
CA MET A 126 8.37 3.62 11.77
C MET A 126 7.27 4.56 11.23
N GLY A 127 7.41 5.86 11.50
CA GLY A 127 6.33 6.82 11.24
C GLY A 127 5.01 6.36 11.85
N GLY A 128 3.92 6.63 11.20
CA GLY A 128 2.57 6.16 11.55
C GLY A 128 2.27 4.71 11.14
N ALA A 129 3.18 4.03 10.45
CA ALA A 129 2.89 2.71 9.88
C ALA A 129 2.51 1.67 10.94
N MET A 130 3.11 1.69 12.12
CA MET A 130 2.79 0.73 13.19
C MET A 130 1.38 0.95 13.77
N ASP A 131 0.93 2.20 13.87
CA ASP A 131 -0.44 2.50 14.29
C ASP A 131 -1.45 2.10 13.21
N LEU A 132 -1.15 2.37 11.94
CA LEU A 132 -1.99 1.97 10.80
C LEU A 132 -2.16 0.45 10.74
N VAL A 133 -1.07 -0.32 10.82
CA VAL A 133 -1.14 -1.79 10.74
C VAL A 133 -1.76 -2.44 11.96
N ALA A 134 -1.78 -1.75 13.10
CA ALA A 134 -2.43 -2.25 14.32
C ALA A 134 -3.94 -1.99 14.34
N SER A 135 -4.44 -1.07 13.52
CA SER A 135 -5.81 -0.55 13.65
C SER A 135 -6.65 -0.66 12.40
N ALA A 136 -6.06 -0.54 11.19
CA ALA A 136 -6.83 -0.60 9.95
C ALA A 136 -7.35 -2.01 9.66
N GLU A 137 -8.62 -2.11 9.28
CA GLU A 137 -9.23 -3.40 8.91
C GLU A 137 -8.68 -3.93 7.59
N ASN A 138 -8.45 -3.03 6.62
CA ASN A 138 -8.02 -3.39 5.29
C ASN A 138 -6.65 -2.80 4.99
N ILE A 139 -5.65 -3.67 4.93
CA ILE A 139 -4.28 -3.28 4.58
C ILE A 139 -3.89 -3.94 3.27
N ILE A 140 -3.58 -3.10 2.28
CA ILE A 140 -3.04 -3.52 0.99
C ILE A 140 -1.59 -3.09 0.91
N VAL A 141 -0.72 -4.01 0.51
CA VAL A 141 0.68 -3.71 0.25
C VAL A 141 0.91 -3.52 -1.25
N ALA A 142 1.53 -2.39 -1.60
CA ALA A 142 1.99 -2.04 -2.94
C ALA A 142 3.52 -2.15 -3.02
N MET A 143 4.06 -3.09 -3.78
CA MET A 143 5.51 -3.27 -3.88
C MET A 143 5.94 -4.01 -5.14
N MET A 144 7.24 -3.97 -5.48
CA MET A 144 7.81 -4.89 -6.46
C MET A 144 7.85 -6.31 -5.87
N HIS A 145 7.64 -7.33 -6.67
CA HIS A 145 7.60 -8.74 -6.25
C HIS A 145 8.96 -9.23 -5.73
N THR A 146 10.02 -8.76 -6.38
CA THR A 146 11.40 -9.09 -6.02
C THR A 146 12.20 -7.84 -5.68
N ASN A 147 13.34 -8.02 -5.04
CA ASN A 147 14.32 -6.97 -4.84
C ASN A 147 15.21 -6.80 -6.10
N ARG A 148 16.17 -5.87 -6.05
CA ARG A 148 17.08 -5.60 -7.20
C ARG A 148 18.01 -6.77 -7.55
N ALA A 149 18.21 -7.71 -6.63
CA ALA A 149 18.99 -8.93 -6.86
C ALA A 149 18.14 -10.09 -7.41
N GLY A 150 16.82 -9.88 -7.59
CA GLY A 150 15.89 -10.90 -8.04
C GLY A 150 15.38 -11.81 -6.93
N GLU A 151 15.71 -11.52 -5.66
CA GLU A 151 15.24 -12.31 -4.53
C GLU A 151 13.80 -11.93 -4.17
N SER A 152 13.01 -12.92 -3.77
CA SER A 152 11.62 -12.72 -3.36
C SER A 152 11.49 -11.77 -2.18
N LYS A 153 10.45 -10.94 -2.22
CA LYS A 153 9.99 -10.12 -1.08
C LYS A 153 8.74 -10.71 -0.42
N LEU A 154 8.20 -11.78 -1.02
CA LEU A 154 7.07 -12.56 -0.51
C LEU A 154 7.62 -13.86 0.09
N LEU A 155 7.68 -13.90 1.40
CA LEU A 155 8.45 -14.87 2.16
C LEU A 155 7.54 -15.79 3.00
N LYS A 156 8.06 -16.94 3.42
CA LYS A 156 7.40 -17.75 4.46
C LYS A 156 7.36 -17.00 5.79
N LYS A 157 8.45 -16.30 6.10
CA LYS A 157 8.61 -15.50 7.32
C LYS A 157 9.51 -14.31 7.01
N CYS A 158 9.12 -13.11 7.46
CA CYS A 158 9.97 -11.93 7.33
C CYS A 158 11.32 -12.13 8.05
N SER A 159 12.37 -11.74 7.38
CA SER A 159 13.74 -11.71 7.94
C SER A 159 14.07 -10.37 8.60
N LEU A 160 13.41 -9.31 8.15
CA LEU A 160 13.56 -7.95 8.66
C LEU A 160 12.70 -7.69 9.90
N PRO A 161 13.05 -6.69 10.72
CA PRO A 161 12.23 -6.27 11.87
C PRO A 161 10.81 -5.89 11.43
N LEU A 162 9.82 -6.50 12.08
CA LEU A 162 8.41 -6.33 11.72
C LEU A 162 7.91 -4.92 12.03
N THR A 163 7.00 -4.45 11.20
CA THR A 163 6.15 -3.27 11.40
C THR A 163 4.83 -3.69 12.02
N GLY A 164 4.27 -4.81 11.57
CA GLY A 164 3.03 -5.39 12.05
C GLY A 164 2.97 -6.89 11.84
N VAL A 165 2.08 -7.55 12.57
CA VAL A 165 1.87 -9.00 12.54
C VAL A 165 0.45 -9.30 12.09
N ASN A 166 0.28 -10.30 11.21
CA ASN A 166 -1.03 -10.79 10.79
C ASN A 166 -2.00 -9.70 10.26
N CYS A 167 -1.49 -8.60 9.70
CA CYS A 167 -2.29 -7.42 9.40
C CYS A 167 -2.55 -7.23 7.89
N VAL A 168 -1.65 -7.67 7.02
CA VAL A 168 -1.81 -7.55 5.56
C VAL A 168 -2.91 -8.48 5.08
N LYS A 169 -3.82 -7.95 4.26
CA LYS A 169 -4.91 -8.73 3.63
C LYS A 169 -4.60 -9.04 2.17
N LYS A 170 -3.98 -8.10 1.46
CA LYS A 170 -3.73 -8.21 0.04
C LYS A 170 -2.36 -7.61 -0.31
N VAL A 171 -1.68 -8.22 -1.26
CA VAL A 171 -0.43 -7.69 -1.83
C VAL A 171 -0.62 -7.54 -3.34
N VAL A 172 -0.32 -6.35 -3.85
CA VAL A 172 -0.30 -6.07 -5.29
C VAL A 172 1.13 -5.74 -5.69
N THR A 173 1.62 -6.52 -6.64
CA THR A 173 2.98 -6.41 -7.15
C THR A 173 2.99 -6.13 -8.65
N ASP A 174 4.18 -5.98 -9.20
CA ASP A 174 4.38 -5.91 -10.65
C ASP A 174 4.11 -7.24 -11.39
N LEU A 175 3.93 -8.35 -10.66
CA LEU A 175 3.65 -9.67 -11.25
C LEU A 175 2.25 -10.19 -10.92
N ALA A 176 1.70 -9.89 -9.75
CA ALA A 176 0.52 -10.57 -9.22
C ALA A 176 -0.29 -9.73 -8.23
N VAL A 177 -1.58 -10.04 -8.12
CA VAL A 177 -2.44 -9.74 -6.97
C VAL A 177 -2.57 -11.00 -6.14
N LEU A 178 -2.27 -10.89 -4.85
CA LEU A 178 -2.24 -12.00 -3.91
C LEU A 178 -3.07 -11.65 -2.68
N GLU A 179 -3.91 -12.57 -2.23
CA GLU A 179 -4.58 -12.50 -0.93
C GLU A 179 -3.81 -13.32 0.11
N ILE A 180 -3.75 -12.82 1.33
CA ILE A 180 -3.21 -13.55 2.46
C ILE A 180 -4.31 -14.48 2.99
N THR A 181 -4.00 -15.77 3.08
CA THR A 181 -4.88 -16.79 3.64
C THR A 181 -4.17 -17.57 4.75
N PRO A 182 -4.88 -18.34 5.59
CA PRO A 182 -4.24 -19.20 6.58
C PRO A 182 -3.25 -20.22 6.01
N ASN A 183 -3.34 -20.50 4.69
CA ASN A 183 -2.53 -21.50 4.02
C ASN A 183 -1.42 -20.91 3.13
N GLY A 184 -1.29 -19.58 3.10
CA GLY A 184 -0.29 -18.87 2.30
C GLY A 184 -0.86 -17.80 1.38
N PHE A 185 -0.09 -17.41 0.38
CA PHE A 185 -0.47 -16.42 -0.65
C PHE A 185 -1.38 -17.06 -1.69
N LYS A 186 -2.64 -16.65 -1.75
CA LYS A 186 -3.57 -17.07 -2.80
C LYS A 186 -3.45 -16.13 -4.00
N LEU A 187 -3.12 -16.70 -5.17
CA LEU A 187 -3.03 -15.94 -6.41
C LEU A 187 -4.43 -15.60 -6.92
N ILE A 188 -4.73 -14.31 -7.07
CA ILE A 188 -6.03 -13.81 -7.52
C ILE A 188 -5.97 -13.33 -8.96
N GLU A 189 -4.93 -12.59 -9.34
CA GLU A 189 -4.71 -12.09 -10.68
C GLU A 189 -3.22 -12.11 -11.01
N LYS A 190 -2.89 -12.18 -12.28
CA LYS A 190 -1.52 -12.06 -12.77
C LYS A 190 -1.35 -10.88 -13.71
N ALA A 191 -0.17 -10.31 -13.79
CA ALA A 191 0.12 -9.24 -14.75
C ALA A 191 0.00 -9.80 -16.20
N PRO A 192 -0.53 -9.01 -17.14
CA PRO A 192 -0.68 -9.44 -18.53
C PRO A 192 0.64 -9.95 -19.13
N GLY A 193 0.60 -11.16 -19.69
CA GLY A 193 1.74 -11.83 -20.29
C GLY A 193 2.75 -12.42 -19.29
N VAL A 194 2.46 -12.40 -17.98
CA VAL A 194 3.21 -13.13 -16.95
C VAL A 194 2.59 -14.51 -16.75
N THR A 195 3.42 -15.53 -16.65
CA THR A 195 2.97 -16.90 -16.42
C THR A 195 2.90 -17.22 -14.92
N ILE A 196 2.05 -18.17 -14.54
CA ILE A 196 1.96 -18.67 -13.15
C ILE A 196 3.32 -19.22 -12.69
N GLU A 197 4.05 -19.88 -13.58
CA GLU A 197 5.37 -20.42 -13.28
C GLU A 197 6.40 -19.32 -12.94
N GLN A 198 6.35 -18.18 -13.64
CA GLN A 198 7.18 -17.02 -13.31
C GLN A 198 6.85 -16.46 -11.91
N ILE A 199 5.57 -16.37 -11.57
CA ILE A 199 5.14 -15.91 -10.24
C ILE A 199 5.60 -16.89 -9.17
N LYS A 200 5.43 -18.19 -9.40
CA LYS A 200 5.85 -19.25 -8.48
C LYS A 200 7.35 -19.21 -8.21
N ASN A 201 8.16 -19.04 -9.25
CA ASN A 201 9.61 -18.95 -9.13
C ASN A 201 10.10 -17.67 -8.44
N ALA A 202 9.29 -16.61 -8.47
CA ALA A 202 9.58 -15.34 -7.82
C ALA A 202 9.05 -15.26 -6.38
N THR A 203 8.26 -16.24 -5.92
CA THR A 203 7.63 -16.27 -4.60
C THR A 203 8.29 -17.33 -3.71
N GLU A 204 8.90 -16.95 -2.60
CA GLU A 204 9.48 -17.89 -1.62
C GLU A 204 8.41 -18.51 -0.72
N GLY A 205 7.41 -17.71 -0.35
CA GLY A 205 6.27 -18.19 0.45
C GLY A 205 5.41 -19.20 -0.29
N THR A 206 4.51 -19.85 0.42
CA THR A 206 3.57 -20.81 -0.15
C THR A 206 2.59 -20.13 -1.08
N LEU A 207 2.65 -20.43 -2.39
CA LEU A 207 1.72 -19.90 -3.38
C LEU A 207 0.59 -20.92 -3.65
N ILE A 208 -0.64 -20.46 -3.45
CA ILE A 208 -1.86 -21.23 -3.72
C ILE A 208 -2.45 -20.74 -5.04
N VAL A 209 -2.65 -21.68 -5.96
CA VAL A 209 -3.24 -21.40 -7.27
C VAL A 209 -4.48 -22.27 -7.41
N GLU A 210 -5.65 -21.65 -7.53
CA GLU A 210 -6.94 -22.35 -7.65
C GLU A 210 -7.71 -21.80 -8.84
N GLY A 211 -8.16 -22.70 -9.71
CA GLY A 211 -8.94 -22.35 -10.90
C GLY A 211 -8.14 -21.58 -11.96
N ASP A 212 -8.87 -20.88 -12.80
CA ASP A 212 -8.31 -20.01 -13.84
C ASP A 212 -7.92 -18.67 -13.23
N ILE A 213 -6.70 -18.21 -13.45
CA ILE A 213 -6.18 -16.95 -12.94
C ILE A 213 -6.27 -15.89 -14.04
N PRO A 214 -7.16 -14.89 -13.89
CA PRO A 214 -7.31 -13.84 -14.89
C PRO A 214 -6.09 -12.90 -14.92
N ASP A 215 -5.91 -12.24 -16.06
CA ASP A 215 -4.99 -11.12 -16.15
C ASP A 215 -5.56 -9.91 -15.38
N MET A 216 -4.67 -9.14 -14.75
CA MET A 216 -5.05 -7.86 -14.13
C MET A 216 -5.71 -6.95 -15.15
N ASN A 217 -6.89 -6.43 -14.79
CA ASN A 217 -7.51 -5.34 -15.49
C ASN A 217 -6.90 -4.02 -14.97
N LEU A 218 -6.29 -3.24 -15.86
CA LEU A 218 -5.63 -1.97 -15.55
C LEU A 218 -6.50 -0.78 -15.96
#